data_a8e5b4d0bdc315a57e3dca48f070bf9e
#
_entry.id   a8e5b4d0bdc315a57e3dca48f070bf9e
#
_cell.length_a   1.000
_cell.length_b   1.000
_cell.length_c   1.000
_cell.angle_alpha   90.00
_cell.angle_beta   90.00
_cell.angle_gamma   90.00
#
_symmetry.space_group_name_H-M   'P 1'
#
loop_
_entity.id
_entity.type
_entity.pdbx_description
1 polymer ?
#
loop_
_entity_poly.entity_id
_entity_poly.type
_entity_poly.pdbx_seq_one_letter_code
_entity_poly.pdbx_strand_id
1 'polypeptide(L)'
;SGPYSSTDNPKHTEQETPKHLEHFNNYPKKIYYKYNSKGFRDNEWPEDVSDVIWCVGDSFTLGCGQPQNESWPAVLEKLTNKRCINLGQDGASNDTIALRVQEIQKVYNPKLIVIMWSYLHRRRVNGIDVGSDKNDFGDDADIKNFLKNYDAVNSLPTKIIHLTVPLSMYNDGDELMKQSERTAYGNEISEPIKKKILFLMKNNVTEVKQ
;
A
#
# COMPACT_ATOMS: atom_id res chain seq x y z
N SER A 1 -3.23 10.74 19.44
CA SER A 1 -2.53 9.67 18.73
C SER A 1 -2.38 8.47 19.67
N GLY A 2 -3.15 7.44 19.44
CA GLY A 2 -3.07 6.18 20.16
C GLY A 2 -2.31 5.11 19.37
N PRO A 3 -1.96 3.97 19.98
CA PRO A 3 -1.40 2.83 19.28
C PRO A 3 -2.42 2.34 18.25
N TYR A 4 -1.98 2.14 17.02
CA TYR A 4 -2.89 1.88 15.89
C TYR A 4 -2.66 0.53 15.22
N SER A 5 -1.66 -0.24 15.60
CA SER A 5 -1.36 -1.50 14.93
C SER A 5 -1.28 -2.67 15.89
N SER A 6 -1.33 -3.89 15.33
CA SER A 6 -1.14 -5.13 16.07
C SER A 6 0.19 -5.20 16.81
N THR A 7 1.23 -4.57 16.28
CA THR A 7 2.56 -4.50 16.91
C THR A 7 2.62 -3.54 18.10
N ASP A 8 1.65 -2.62 18.21
CA ASP A 8 1.59 -1.60 19.27
C ASP A 8 0.62 -1.99 20.40
N ASN A 9 -0.20 -3.02 20.18
CA ASN A 9 -1.26 -3.39 21.09
C ASN A 9 -0.85 -4.61 21.95
N PRO A 10 -0.64 -4.45 23.26
CA PRO A 10 -0.27 -5.56 24.15
C PRO A 10 -1.24 -6.75 24.09
N LYS A 11 -2.53 -6.51 23.82
CA LYS A 11 -3.53 -7.57 23.71
C LYS A 11 -3.31 -8.48 22.49
N HIS A 12 -2.70 -7.97 21.43
CA HIS A 12 -2.32 -8.81 20.28
C HIS A 12 -1.09 -9.66 20.57
N THR A 13 -0.15 -9.14 21.37
CA THR A 13 1.05 -9.89 21.80
C THR A 13 0.69 -11.08 22.67
N GLU A 14 -0.38 -11.00 23.47
CA GLU A 14 -0.85 -12.11 24.31
C GLU A 14 -1.47 -13.27 23.53
N GLN A 15 -1.86 -13.04 22.28
CA GLN A 15 -2.49 -14.03 21.39
C GLN A 15 -1.52 -14.65 20.37
N GLU A 16 -0.30 -14.16 20.31
CA GLU A 16 0.70 -14.59 19.31
C GLU A 16 1.42 -15.87 19.75
N THR A 17 1.89 -16.62 18.73
CA THR A 17 2.72 -17.80 18.97
C THR A 17 4.10 -17.42 19.53
N PRO A 18 4.80 -18.31 20.25
CA PRO A 18 6.13 -18.03 20.79
C PRO A 18 7.14 -17.49 19.76
N LYS A 19 7.08 -17.97 18.50
CA LYS A 19 7.93 -17.44 17.42
C LYS A 19 7.62 -15.98 17.07
N HIS A 20 6.35 -15.62 17.05
CA HIS A 20 5.93 -14.24 16.82
C HIS A 20 6.30 -13.36 18.03
N LEU A 21 6.15 -13.85 19.25
CA LEU A 21 6.56 -13.12 20.47
C LEU A 21 8.06 -12.81 20.47
N GLU A 22 8.92 -13.74 20.02
CA GLU A 22 10.35 -13.48 19.89
C GLU A 22 10.63 -12.34 18.89
N HIS A 23 9.95 -12.34 17.75
CA HIS A 23 10.06 -11.25 16.77
C HIS A 23 9.60 -9.90 17.36
N PHE A 24 8.45 -9.87 18.03
CA PHE A 24 7.91 -8.67 18.67
C PHE A 24 8.74 -8.20 19.87
N ASN A 25 9.29 -9.11 20.66
CA ASN A 25 10.20 -8.75 21.78
C ASN A 25 11.50 -8.10 21.28
N ASN A 26 11.96 -8.48 20.09
CA ASN A 26 13.10 -7.84 19.41
C ASN A 26 12.70 -6.51 18.74
N TYR A 27 11.42 -6.14 18.77
CA TYR A 27 10.86 -4.91 18.18
C TYR A 27 10.24 -3.99 19.25
N PRO A 28 10.96 -3.66 20.34
CA PRO A 28 10.41 -2.88 21.47
C PRO A 28 10.37 -1.39 21.14
N LYS A 29 9.99 -1.00 19.92
CA LYS A 29 9.98 0.39 19.50
C LYS A 29 8.62 1.00 19.78
N LYS A 30 8.57 2.08 20.54
CA LYS A 30 7.38 2.93 20.60
C LYS A 30 7.15 3.54 19.24
N ILE A 31 6.00 3.27 18.64
CA ILE A 31 5.63 3.80 17.34
C ILE A 31 4.79 5.06 17.53
N TYR A 32 5.27 6.16 16.98
CA TYR A 32 4.55 7.42 17.01
C TYR A 32 3.99 7.73 15.63
N TYR A 33 2.72 8.12 15.60
CA TYR A 33 2.06 8.58 14.40
C TYR A 33 2.00 10.10 14.43
N LYS A 34 2.95 10.74 13.77
CA LYS A 34 2.99 12.20 13.59
C LYS A 34 2.52 12.53 12.18
N TYR A 35 1.56 13.43 12.10
CA TYR A 35 1.04 13.91 10.82
C TYR A 35 1.52 15.34 10.59
N ASN A 36 1.84 15.65 9.33
CA ASN A 36 2.22 16.99 8.92
C ASN A 36 1.00 17.93 8.83
N SER A 37 1.23 19.20 8.50
CA SER A 37 0.16 20.22 8.37
C SER A 37 -0.87 19.88 7.30
N LYS A 38 -0.57 19.01 6.35
CA LYS A 38 -1.46 18.54 5.29
C LYS A 38 -2.19 17.23 5.64
N GLY A 39 -1.99 16.70 6.85
CA GLY A 39 -2.68 15.51 7.34
C GLY A 39 -2.07 14.18 6.91
N PHE A 40 -0.86 14.15 6.36
CA PHE A 40 -0.16 12.93 6.00
C PHE A 40 0.88 12.53 7.06
N ARG A 41 1.06 11.22 7.26
CA ARG A 41 2.14 10.69 8.11
C ARG A 41 3.48 10.85 7.41
N ASP A 42 3.98 12.06 7.43
CA ASP A 42 5.19 12.48 6.74
C ASP A 42 5.80 13.68 7.46
N ASN A 43 7.03 14.03 7.12
CA ASN A 43 7.59 15.34 7.44
C ASN A 43 6.84 16.43 6.66
N GLU A 44 7.01 17.70 7.07
CA GLU A 44 6.47 18.81 6.26
C GLU A 44 7.05 18.75 4.84
N TRP A 45 6.18 19.08 3.89
CA TRP A 45 6.60 19.08 2.50
C TRP A 45 7.53 20.27 2.23
N PRO A 46 8.54 20.11 1.38
CA PRO A 46 9.34 21.24 0.95
C PRO A 46 8.49 22.23 0.16
N GLU A 47 8.91 23.49 0.11
CA GLU A 47 8.26 24.53 -0.70
C GLU A 47 8.32 24.16 -2.20
N ASP A 48 9.48 23.68 -2.64
CA ASP A 48 9.66 23.15 -4.00
C ASP A 48 9.50 21.62 -4.00
N VAL A 49 8.44 21.17 -4.67
CA VAL A 49 8.12 19.75 -4.87
C VAL A 49 8.40 19.26 -6.30
N SER A 50 9.15 20.03 -7.10
CA SER A 50 9.41 19.73 -8.51
C SER A 50 10.30 18.50 -8.75
N ASP A 51 11.14 18.12 -7.78
CA ASP A 51 12.07 16.99 -7.87
C ASP A 51 11.88 15.94 -6.75
N VAL A 52 10.68 15.84 -6.21
CA VAL A 52 10.33 14.82 -5.21
C VAL A 52 9.79 13.56 -5.86
N ILE A 53 9.83 12.47 -5.12
CA ILE A 53 9.15 11.21 -5.45
C ILE A 53 7.84 11.16 -4.66
N TRP A 54 6.73 11.01 -5.34
CA TRP A 54 5.43 10.88 -4.71
C TRP A 54 5.10 9.41 -4.46
N CYS A 55 4.91 9.03 -3.21
CA CYS A 55 4.67 7.66 -2.78
C CYS A 55 3.21 7.51 -2.36
N VAL A 56 2.42 6.78 -3.13
CA VAL A 56 0.97 6.65 -2.95
C VAL A 56 0.61 5.19 -2.67
N GLY A 57 -0.30 4.97 -1.75
CA GLY A 57 -0.79 3.63 -1.40
C GLY A 57 -1.65 3.61 -0.15
N ASP A 58 -1.81 2.44 0.41
CA ASP A 58 -2.62 2.18 1.60
C ASP A 58 -1.82 2.21 2.92
N SER A 59 -2.23 1.41 3.90
CA SER A 59 -1.58 1.27 5.21
C SER A 59 -0.12 0.81 5.14
N PHE A 60 0.25 0.05 4.13
CA PHE A 60 1.65 -0.34 3.89
C PHE A 60 2.51 0.87 3.50
N THR A 61 1.97 1.77 2.70
CA THR A 61 2.66 3.02 2.34
C THR A 61 2.67 4.00 3.51
N LEU A 62 1.55 4.12 4.24
CA LEU A 62 1.49 4.88 5.48
C LEU A 62 2.55 4.41 6.49
N GLY A 63 2.88 3.11 6.48
CA GLY A 63 3.80 2.49 7.42
C GLY A 63 3.11 2.15 8.74
N CYS A 64 1.88 1.60 8.69
CA CYS A 64 1.21 1.10 9.89
C CYS A 64 2.06 0.03 10.58
N GLY A 65 2.18 0.11 11.89
CA GLY A 65 2.90 -0.87 12.69
C GLY A 65 4.42 -0.75 12.69
N GLN A 66 4.98 0.31 12.08
CA GLN A 66 6.43 0.52 12.07
C GLN A 66 6.80 1.99 12.30
N PRO A 67 8.03 2.28 12.76
CA PRO A 67 8.53 3.65 12.84
C PRO A 67 8.51 4.34 11.48
N GLN A 68 8.23 5.64 11.43
CA GLN A 68 8.11 6.40 10.18
C GLN A 68 9.36 6.26 9.30
N ASN A 69 10.54 6.27 9.89
CA ASN A 69 11.82 6.17 9.19
C ASN A 69 12.14 4.76 8.65
N GLU A 70 11.30 3.78 8.93
CA GLU A 70 11.38 2.40 8.44
C GLU A 70 10.32 2.09 7.39
N SER A 71 9.37 3.01 7.15
CA SER A 71 8.40 2.88 6.05
C SER A 71 9.13 2.85 4.70
N TRP A 72 8.56 2.12 3.71
CA TRP A 72 9.21 2.01 2.41
C TRP A 72 9.45 3.37 1.70
N PRO A 73 8.59 4.40 1.84
CA PRO A 73 8.91 5.73 1.30
C PRO A 73 10.16 6.35 1.95
N ALA A 74 10.31 6.20 3.27
CA ALA A 74 11.48 6.72 3.97
C ALA A 74 12.77 5.94 3.62
N VAL A 75 12.65 4.64 3.39
CA VAL A 75 13.78 3.82 2.90
C VAL A 75 14.15 4.22 1.48
N LEU A 76 13.16 4.41 0.60
CA LEU A 76 13.39 4.88 -0.77
C LEU A 76 14.08 6.24 -0.80
N GLU A 77 13.68 7.17 0.07
CA GLU A 77 14.32 8.48 0.24
C GLU A 77 15.81 8.32 0.56
N LYS A 78 16.16 7.44 1.51
CA LYS A 78 17.56 7.15 1.86
C LYS A 78 18.35 6.54 0.72
N LEU A 79 17.76 5.61 -0.02
CA LEU A 79 18.43 4.90 -1.13
C LEU A 79 18.65 5.81 -2.34
N THR A 80 17.74 6.71 -2.61
CA THR A 80 17.79 7.58 -3.79
C THR A 80 18.38 8.95 -3.52
N ASN A 81 18.54 9.32 -2.24
CA ASN A 81 18.87 10.67 -1.81
C ASN A 81 17.93 11.75 -2.39
N LYS A 82 16.68 11.37 -2.65
CA LYS A 82 15.60 12.24 -3.14
C LYS A 82 14.45 12.23 -2.15
N ARG A 83 13.92 13.40 -1.82
CA ARG A 83 12.74 13.51 -0.96
C ARG A 83 11.59 12.66 -1.49
N CYS A 84 11.06 11.77 -0.65
CA CYS A 84 9.90 10.94 -0.92
C CYS A 84 8.72 11.41 -0.07
N ILE A 85 7.69 11.97 -0.71
CA ILE A 85 6.47 12.41 -0.03
C ILE A 85 5.55 11.20 0.16
N ASN A 86 5.26 10.89 1.43
CA ASN A 86 4.40 9.77 1.80
C ASN A 86 2.93 10.19 1.81
N LEU A 87 2.15 9.68 0.86
CA LEU A 87 0.70 9.88 0.75
C LEU A 87 -0.10 8.60 1.05
N GLY A 88 0.48 7.70 1.81
CA GLY A 88 -0.22 6.51 2.29
C GLY A 88 -1.43 6.86 3.16
N GLN A 89 -2.50 6.08 3.01
CA GLN A 89 -3.70 6.20 3.82
C GLN A 89 -4.15 4.83 4.28
N ASP A 90 -4.38 4.70 5.58
CA ASP A 90 -4.92 3.45 6.12
C ASP A 90 -6.27 3.11 5.50
N GLY A 91 -6.43 1.84 5.11
CA GLY A 91 -7.65 1.35 4.49
C GLY A 91 -7.92 1.83 3.06
N ALA A 92 -7.02 2.60 2.43
CA ALA A 92 -7.25 3.09 1.08
C ALA A 92 -7.54 1.96 0.09
N SER A 93 -8.57 2.15 -0.72
CA SER A 93 -8.89 1.29 -1.87
C SER A 93 -8.06 1.67 -3.10
N ASN A 94 -8.06 0.80 -4.10
CA ASN A 94 -7.42 1.08 -5.38
C ASN A 94 -8.06 2.28 -6.10
N ASP A 95 -9.37 2.51 -5.90
CA ASP A 95 -10.05 3.71 -6.41
C ASP A 95 -9.51 4.98 -5.74
N THR A 96 -9.34 4.99 -4.43
CA THR A 96 -8.78 6.13 -3.67
C THR A 96 -7.33 6.39 -4.05
N ILE A 97 -6.52 5.33 -4.22
CA ILE A 97 -5.14 5.42 -4.68
C ILE A 97 -5.09 6.09 -6.06
N ALA A 98 -5.90 5.61 -7.03
CA ALA A 98 -5.94 6.17 -8.38
C ALA A 98 -6.40 7.63 -8.40
N LEU A 99 -7.44 7.97 -7.65
CA LEU A 99 -7.91 9.35 -7.51
C LEU A 99 -6.81 10.26 -6.97
N ARG A 100 -6.09 9.84 -5.95
CA ARG A 100 -4.99 10.60 -5.36
C ARG A 100 -3.86 10.85 -6.36
N VAL A 101 -3.51 9.86 -7.15
CA VAL A 101 -2.51 10.00 -8.23
C VAL A 101 -2.97 11.03 -9.27
N GLN A 102 -4.24 10.99 -9.69
CA GLN A 102 -4.81 11.97 -10.62
C GLN A 102 -4.79 13.39 -10.04
N GLU A 103 -5.11 13.55 -8.76
CA GLU A 103 -5.05 14.83 -8.06
C GLU A 103 -3.61 15.39 -8.01
N ILE A 104 -2.64 14.55 -7.66
CA ILE A 104 -1.22 14.92 -7.67
C ILE A 104 -0.81 15.38 -9.06
N GLN A 105 -1.17 14.62 -10.09
CA GLN A 105 -0.88 14.96 -11.47
C GLN A 105 -1.45 16.33 -11.84
N LYS A 106 -2.70 16.59 -11.49
CA LYS A 106 -3.39 17.82 -11.81
C LYS A 106 -2.77 19.04 -11.12
N VAL A 107 -2.37 18.89 -9.85
CA VAL A 107 -1.91 20.02 -9.02
C VAL A 107 -0.42 20.28 -9.16
N TYR A 108 0.39 19.23 -9.21
CA TYR A 108 1.85 19.32 -9.06
C TYR A 108 2.63 18.94 -10.30
N ASN A 109 2.00 18.29 -11.29
CA ASN A 109 2.66 17.77 -12.49
C ASN A 109 3.99 17.05 -12.18
N PRO A 110 3.96 15.98 -11.38
CA PRO A 110 5.15 15.33 -10.81
C PRO A 110 6.00 14.67 -11.89
N LYS A 111 7.31 14.54 -11.64
CA LYS A 111 8.22 13.78 -12.52
C LYS A 111 8.12 12.27 -12.29
N LEU A 112 7.87 11.86 -11.06
CA LEU A 112 7.83 10.45 -10.66
C LEU A 112 6.82 10.20 -9.55
N ILE A 113 5.97 9.20 -9.78
CA ILE A 113 5.08 8.65 -8.77
C ILE A 113 5.41 7.17 -8.59
N VAL A 114 5.51 6.71 -7.34
CA VAL A 114 5.60 5.29 -6.98
C VAL A 114 4.30 4.92 -6.29
N ILE A 115 3.59 3.97 -6.86
CA ILE A 115 2.31 3.50 -6.34
C ILE A 115 2.50 2.10 -5.76
N MET A 116 2.03 1.89 -4.54
CA MET A 116 1.79 0.55 -3.99
C MET A 116 0.29 0.31 -4.00
N TRP A 117 -0.18 -0.50 -4.94
CA TRP A 117 -1.57 -0.90 -5.04
C TRP A 117 -1.98 -1.73 -3.84
N SER A 118 -3.19 -1.51 -3.37
CA SER A 118 -3.81 -2.27 -2.29
C SER A 118 -4.39 -3.59 -2.79
N TYR A 119 -5.01 -4.34 -1.90
CA TYR A 119 -5.70 -5.59 -2.23
C TYR A 119 -6.80 -5.36 -3.29
N LEU A 120 -6.97 -6.32 -4.20
CA LEU A 120 -7.90 -6.20 -5.34
C LEU A 120 -9.35 -5.96 -4.93
N HIS A 121 -9.78 -6.57 -3.83
CA HIS A 121 -11.14 -6.47 -3.32
C HIS A 121 -11.48 -5.11 -2.69
N ARG A 122 -10.47 -4.28 -2.39
CA ARG A 122 -10.71 -2.96 -1.81
C ARG A 122 -11.20 -1.99 -2.86
N ARG A 123 -12.38 -1.42 -2.61
CA ARG A 123 -13.08 -0.50 -3.50
C ARG A 123 -13.58 0.73 -2.78
N ARG A 124 -13.98 1.71 -3.57
CA ARG A 124 -14.72 2.86 -3.08
C ARG A 124 -16.18 2.74 -3.48
N VAL A 125 -17.06 2.68 -2.48
CA VAL A 125 -18.52 2.60 -2.66
C VAL A 125 -19.15 3.82 -1.99
N ASN A 126 -19.93 4.60 -2.74
CA ASN A 126 -20.56 5.82 -2.24
C ASN A 126 -19.57 6.79 -1.54
N GLY A 127 -18.36 6.90 -2.07
CA GLY A 127 -17.34 7.79 -1.52
C GLY A 127 -16.56 7.23 -0.31
N ILE A 128 -16.84 6.01 0.13
CA ILE A 128 -16.21 5.36 1.28
C ILE A 128 -15.38 4.17 0.81
N ASP A 129 -14.16 4.04 1.32
CA ASP A 129 -13.33 2.86 1.09
C ASP A 129 -13.89 1.67 1.88
N VAL A 130 -14.12 0.56 1.20
CA VAL A 130 -14.67 -0.67 1.78
C VAL A 130 -13.77 -1.86 1.53
N GLY A 131 -13.69 -2.76 2.51
CA GLY A 131 -13.04 -4.06 2.40
C GLY A 131 -13.99 -5.15 1.90
N SER A 132 -13.46 -6.35 1.66
CA SER A 132 -14.21 -7.51 1.15
C SER A 132 -15.29 -8.04 2.09
N ASP A 133 -15.12 -7.84 3.38
CA ASP A 133 -15.95 -8.41 4.43
C ASP A 133 -17.42 -7.97 4.39
N LYS A 134 -17.73 -6.90 3.66
CA LYS A 134 -19.09 -6.34 3.56
C LYS A 134 -19.70 -6.37 2.15
N ASN A 135 -18.88 -6.57 1.12
CA ASN A 135 -19.33 -6.52 -0.26
C ASN A 135 -18.47 -7.46 -1.10
N ASP A 136 -18.85 -8.73 -1.18
CA ASP A 136 -18.24 -9.67 -2.12
C ASP A 136 -18.81 -9.39 -3.52
N PHE A 137 -18.00 -8.73 -4.34
CA PHE A 137 -18.37 -8.46 -5.75
C PHE A 137 -17.89 -9.57 -6.68
N GLY A 138 -17.12 -10.54 -6.17
CA GLY A 138 -16.47 -11.60 -6.94
C GLY A 138 -15.21 -11.16 -7.68
N ASP A 139 -14.35 -12.12 -7.92
CA ASP A 139 -13.00 -11.93 -8.48
C ASP A 139 -12.98 -11.15 -9.80
N ASP A 140 -13.89 -11.45 -10.71
CA ASP A 140 -13.95 -10.78 -12.03
C ASP A 140 -14.25 -9.29 -11.90
N ALA A 141 -15.14 -8.94 -10.98
CA ALA A 141 -15.48 -7.55 -10.74
C ALA A 141 -14.33 -6.81 -10.03
N ASP A 142 -13.59 -7.49 -9.16
CA ASP A 142 -12.43 -6.92 -8.46
C ASP A 142 -11.28 -6.64 -9.42
N ILE A 143 -11.00 -7.59 -10.31
CA ILE A 143 -9.99 -7.42 -11.36
C ILE A 143 -10.40 -6.29 -12.30
N LYS A 144 -11.64 -6.27 -12.74
CA LYS A 144 -12.14 -5.22 -13.65
C LYS A 144 -12.00 -3.84 -13.02
N ASN A 145 -12.31 -3.71 -11.72
CA ASN A 145 -12.14 -2.45 -11.01
C ASN A 145 -10.67 -2.06 -10.88
N PHE A 146 -9.81 -3.03 -10.55
CA PHE A 146 -8.37 -2.79 -10.49
C PHE A 146 -7.81 -2.34 -11.84
N LEU A 147 -8.11 -3.06 -12.92
CA LEU A 147 -7.64 -2.73 -14.27
C LEU A 147 -8.12 -1.36 -14.73
N LYS A 148 -9.37 -0.99 -14.44
CA LYS A 148 -9.88 0.37 -14.71
C LYS A 148 -9.04 1.44 -14.04
N ASN A 149 -8.71 1.26 -12.76
CA ASN A 149 -7.90 2.22 -12.00
C ASN A 149 -6.44 2.26 -12.51
N TYR A 150 -5.89 1.09 -12.80
CA TYR A 150 -4.56 0.95 -13.37
C TYR A 150 -4.43 1.68 -14.72
N ASP A 151 -5.37 1.45 -15.64
CA ASP A 151 -5.38 2.08 -16.97
C ASP A 151 -5.54 3.60 -16.87
N ALA A 152 -6.43 4.07 -15.99
CA ALA A 152 -6.64 5.49 -15.74
C ALA A 152 -5.37 6.19 -15.25
N VAL A 153 -4.62 5.54 -14.39
CA VAL A 153 -3.34 6.05 -13.87
C VAL A 153 -2.24 5.94 -14.93
N ASN A 154 -2.14 4.82 -15.61
CA ASN A 154 -1.09 4.56 -16.61
C ASN A 154 -1.22 5.46 -17.87
N SER A 155 -2.40 6.05 -18.10
CA SER A 155 -2.62 7.02 -19.19
C SER A 155 -2.08 8.42 -18.87
N LEU A 156 -1.61 8.67 -17.65
CA LEU A 156 -1.07 9.97 -17.25
C LEU A 156 0.32 10.21 -17.85
N PRO A 157 0.71 11.47 -18.12
CA PRO A 157 2.00 11.79 -18.75
C PRO A 157 3.20 11.61 -17.81
N THR A 158 2.97 11.39 -16.52
CA THR A 158 4.00 11.22 -15.50
C THR A 158 4.59 9.81 -15.53
N LYS A 159 5.88 9.70 -15.25
CA LYS A 159 6.52 8.39 -15.01
C LYS A 159 5.94 7.77 -13.73
N ILE A 160 5.40 6.55 -13.86
CA ILE A 160 4.80 5.83 -12.74
C ILE A 160 5.49 4.48 -12.57
N ILE A 161 5.84 4.16 -11.33
CA ILE A 161 6.31 2.83 -10.92
C ILE A 161 5.19 2.17 -10.13
N HIS A 162 4.79 0.98 -10.56
CA HIS A 162 3.74 0.21 -9.92
C HIS A 162 4.32 -0.90 -9.05
N LEU A 163 3.95 -0.89 -7.78
CA LEU A 163 4.21 -1.94 -6.80
C LEU A 163 2.86 -2.53 -6.36
N THR A 164 2.88 -3.74 -5.83
CA THR A 164 1.72 -4.33 -5.16
C THR A 164 2.07 -4.69 -3.72
N VAL A 165 1.05 -4.76 -2.87
CA VAL A 165 1.19 -5.52 -1.61
C VAL A 165 1.63 -6.94 -1.97
N PRO A 166 2.47 -7.60 -1.13
CA PRO A 166 2.98 -8.93 -1.44
C PRO A 166 1.85 -9.92 -1.69
N LEU A 167 1.63 -10.29 -2.96
CA LEU A 167 0.63 -11.30 -3.34
C LEU A 167 1.12 -12.73 -3.05
N SER A 168 2.41 -12.89 -2.77
CA SER A 168 3.06 -14.19 -2.54
C SER A 168 3.03 -14.67 -1.09
N MET A 169 2.53 -13.88 -0.17
CA MET A 169 2.43 -14.28 1.25
C MET A 169 1.50 -15.48 1.48
N TYR A 170 0.82 -15.94 0.42
CA TYR A 170 -0.24 -16.95 0.50
C TYR A 170 0.18 -18.35 0.08
N ASN A 171 1.42 -18.60 -0.36
CA ASN A 171 1.78 -19.89 -0.97
C ASN A 171 2.66 -20.80 -0.13
N ASP A 172 3.28 -20.34 0.95
CA ASP A 172 4.25 -21.17 1.66
C ASP A 172 3.86 -21.41 3.13
N GLY A 173 3.12 -22.50 3.32
CA GLY A 173 3.37 -23.42 4.44
C GLY A 173 2.84 -23.05 5.83
N ASP A 174 2.44 -21.86 6.14
CA ASP A 174 2.04 -21.50 7.49
C ASP A 174 0.49 -21.58 7.66
N GLU A 175 0.02 -22.69 8.28
CA GLU A 175 -1.41 -22.94 8.47
C GLU A 175 -2.12 -21.87 9.32
N LEU A 176 -1.40 -21.19 10.20
CA LEU A 176 -1.95 -20.10 11.03
C LEU A 176 -2.25 -18.84 10.22
N MET A 177 -1.39 -18.50 9.29
CA MET A 177 -1.65 -17.41 8.33
C MET A 177 -2.86 -17.74 7.46
N LYS A 178 -3.00 -18.97 6.99
CA LYS A 178 -4.14 -19.41 6.16
C LYS A 178 -5.50 -19.22 6.84
N GLN A 179 -5.59 -19.35 8.15
CA GLN A 179 -6.87 -19.28 8.85
C GLN A 179 -7.29 -17.85 9.20
N SER A 180 -6.36 -16.99 9.59
CA SER A 180 -6.64 -15.57 9.84
C SER A 180 -6.88 -14.80 8.53
N GLU A 181 -6.25 -15.22 7.45
CA GLU A 181 -6.34 -14.59 6.14
C GLU A 181 -7.59 -14.99 5.37
N ARG A 182 -8.07 -16.21 5.50
CA ARG A 182 -9.38 -16.64 4.95
C ARG A 182 -10.54 -15.81 5.50
N THR A 183 -10.43 -15.32 6.72
CA THR A 183 -11.44 -14.45 7.32
C THR A 183 -11.25 -12.97 7.00
N ALA A 184 -10.02 -12.52 6.71
CA ALA A 184 -9.72 -11.12 6.44
C ALA A 184 -9.74 -10.78 4.94
N TYR A 185 -9.40 -11.72 4.06
CA TYR A 185 -9.10 -11.42 2.66
C TYR A 185 -9.90 -12.25 1.65
N GLY A 186 -10.94 -12.96 2.08
CA GLY A 186 -11.88 -13.72 1.26
C GLY A 186 -11.31 -14.17 -0.09
N ASN A 187 -11.30 -15.42 -0.38
CA ASN A 187 -10.97 -16.10 -1.63
C ASN A 187 -9.57 -15.86 -2.21
N GLU A 188 -8.83 -16.93 -2.36
CA GLU A 188 -7.55 -16.97 -3.09
C GLU A 188 -7.72 -16.37 -4.48
N ILE A 189 -6.92 -15.37 -4.80
CA ILE A 189 -6.79 -14.91 -6.19
C ILE A 189 -6.33 -16.12 -7.01
N SER A 190 -7.14 -16.53 -7.96
CA SER A 190 -6.82 -17.71 -8.78
C SER A 190 -5.48 -17.53 -9.50
N GLU A 191 -4.72 -18.62 -9.67
CA GLU A 191 -3.42 -18.58 -10.36
C GLU A 191 -3.45 -17.92 -11.76
N PRO A 192 -4.50 -18.12 -12.59
CA PRO A 192 -4.63 -17.39 -13.85
C PRO A 192 -4.66 -15.87 -13.68
N ILE A 193 -5.30 -15.38 -12.61
CA ILE A 193 -5.43 -13.96 -12.31
C ILE A 193 -4.12 -13.38 -11.82
N LYS A 194 -3.43 -14.08 -10.90
CA LYS A 194 -2.07 -13.70 -10.47
C LYS A 194 -1.14 -13.58 -11.67
N LYS A 195 -1.15 -14.57 -12.56
CA LYS A 195 -0.33 -14.56 -13.78
C LYS A 195 -0.66 -13.37 -14.68
N LYS A 196 -1.95 -13.05 -14.85
CA LYS A 196 -2.39 -11.90 -15.67
C LYS A 196 -1.95 -10.57 -15.08
N ILE A 197 -2.09 -10.38 -13.76
CA ILE A 197 -1.64 -9.18 -13.05
C ILE A 197 -0.13 -9.05 -13.15
N LEU A 198 0.62 -10.11 -12.85
CA LEU A 198 2.08 -10.12 -12.93
C LEU A 198 2.58 -9.89 -14.36
N PHE A 199 1.86 -10.42 -15.37
CA PHE A 199 2.19 -10.17 -16.79
C PHE A 199 1.99 -8.70 -17.16
N LEU A 200 0.87 -8.09 -16.77
CA LEU A 200 0.61 -6.67 -17.01
C LEU A 200 1.63 -5.78 -16.30
N MET A 201 2.02 -6.14 -15.08
CA MET A 201 3.04 -5.40 -14.33
C MET A 201 4.44 -5.57 -14.93
N LYS A 202 4.83 -6.77 -15.38
CA LYS A 202 6.12 -7.01 -16.02
C LYS A 202 6.31 -6.25 -17.32
N ASN A 203 5.27 -6.12 -18.13
CA ASN A 203 5.36 -5.44 -19.42
C ASN A 203 5.51 -3.92 -19.29
N ASN A 204 5.11 -3.35 -18.14
CA ASN A 204 5.32 -1.93 -17.85
C ASN A 204 6.63 -1.63 -17.10
N VAL A 205 7.28 -2.63 -16.54
CA VAL A 205 8.61 -2.49 -15.90
C VAL A 205 9.76 -2.62 -16.90
N THR A 206 9.52 -3.16 -18.09
CA THR A 206 10.57 -3.40 -19.09
C THR A 206 11.04 -2.14 -19.84
N GLU A 207 10.38 -1.00 -19.69
CA GLU A 207 10.85 0.29 -20.27
C GLU A 207 11.83 1.07 -19.37
N VAL A 208 12.28 0.50 -18.26
CA VAL A 208 13.29 1.12 -17.37
C VAL A 208 14.72 0.63 -17.68
N LYS A 209 14.93 0.00 -18.82
CA LYS A 209 16.29 -0.26 -19.31
C LYS A 209 16.63 0.74 -20.42
N GLN A 210 17.08 1.91 -20.01
CA GLN A 210 18.18 2.69 -20.63
C GLN A 210 18.37 4.01 -19.91
#